data_0cb3e1cf712533365fc77aa653057699
#
_entry.id   0cb3e1cf712533365fc77aa653057699
#
_cell.length_a   1.000
_cell.length_b   1.000
_cell.length_c   1.000
_cell.angle_alpha   90.00
_cell.angle_beta   90.00
_cell.angle_gamma   90.00
#
_symmetry.space_group_name_H-M   'P 1'
#
loop_
_entity.id
_entity.type
_entity.pdbx_description
1 polymer ?
#
loop_
_entity_poly.entity_id
_entity_poly.type
_entity_poly.pdbx_seq_one_letter_code
_entity_poly.pdbx_strand_id
1 'polypeptide(L)'
;AFKRACQKAASQTVDLLAPHGYKEPSETRGESAYLIEANDHFLAHVEEGLGTKNLVADLVEKQTGKSFYREIGVDTVATIVNDLVTCGAKPISVAMHAAVGDSNWFSNEVRASSLVNGFAEGCRKAGAVWGGGETPTLRGLVDPNTIVLAGSAIGRISPKSDRIIGDVKSGNAIIFLASSGVQTNGLTLCRQLAESLPQGYGTSIGDGRTYGEALLAASEIYVSFVTECQKRKIKLNYVSHVTGHGWRKLMRLEEPFVYTISNVRQAPALFRFIMEKGPVSLREAYATFNMGVGFAAYVDPSLVEQTLSAAKDSGYDAWLAGHVTKEGSRKAVVIPSLGLTYEGDTLQVR
;
A
#
# COMPACT_ATOMS: atom_id res chain seq x y z
N ALA A 1 -13.28 -9.74 15.57
CA ALA A 1 -13.90 -11.07 15.69
C ALA A 1 -13.97 -11.81 14.36
N PHE A 2 -14.63 -11.26 13.31
CA PHE A 2 -14.86 -11.95 12.02
C PHE A 2 -13.55 -12.32 11.29
N LYS A 3 -12.59 -11.39 11.15
CA LYS A 3 -11.29 -11.67 10.51
C LYS A 3 -10.55 -12.85 11.17
N ARG A 4 -10.53 -12.93 12.50
CA ARG A 4 -9.93 -14.07 13.24
C ARG A 4 -10.68 -15.38 13.00
N ALA A 5 -12.00 -15.34 12.88
CA ALA A 5 -12.80 -16.52 12.54
C ALA A 5 -12.46 -17.03 11.14
N CYS A 6 -12.33 -16.13 10.15
CA CYS A 6 -11.88 -16.48 8.80
C CYS A 6 -10.48 -17.11 8.81
N GLN A 7 -9.52 -16.52 9.52
CA GLN A 7 -8.16 -17.07 9.62
C GLN A 7 -8.14 -18.47 10.25
N LYS A 8 -8.94 -18.68 11.32
CA LYS A 8 -9.08 -20.00 11.96
C LYS A 8 -9.71 -21.04 11.02
N ALA A 9 -10.77 -20.68 10.30
CA ALA A 9 -11.39 -21.56 9.32
C ALA A 9 -10.42 -21.87 8.16
N ALA A 10 -9.74 -20.88 7.63
CA ALA A 10 -8.78 -21.04 6.55
C ALA A 10 -7.60 -21.94 6.94
N SER A 11 -7.13 -21.90 8.21
CA SER A 11 -6.04 -22.78 8.66
C SER A 11 -6.42 -24.26 8.66
N GLN A 12 -7.70 -24.61 8.66
CA GLN A 12 -8.19 -25.99 8.61
C GLN A 12 -8.14 -26.59 7.19
N THR A 13 -7.79 -25.83 6.17
CA THR A 13 -7.70 -26.26 4.77
C THR A 13 -6.26 -26.42 4.27
N VAL A 14 -5.28 -26.27 5.15
CA VAL A 14 -3.84 -26.27 4.79
C VAL A 14 -3.36 -27.63 4.26
N ASP A 15 -3.93 -28.72 4.79
CA ASP A 15 -3.63 -30.10 4.38
C ASP A 15 -3.95 -30.34 2.89
N LEU A 16 -4.85 -29.55 2.30
CA LEU A 16 -5.19 -29.63 0.88
C LEU A 16 -4.05 -29.20 -0.05
N LEU A 17 -2.98 -28.61 0.45
CA LEU A 17 -1.80 -28.28 -0.35
C LEU A 17 -0.93 -29.51 -0.64
N ALA A 18 -0.88 -30.48 0.28
CA ALA A 18 0.04 -31.62 0.19
C ALA A 18 -0.19 -32.52 -1.05
N PRO A 19 -1.44 -32.83 -1.47
CA PRO A 19 -1.69 -33.60 -2.69
C PRO A 19 -1.15 -32.93 -3.96
N HIS A 20 -0.96 -31.61 -3.94
CA HIS A 20 -0.40 -30.83 -5.05
C HIS A 20 1.12 -30.67 -4.98
N GLY A 21 1.78 -31.27 -4.00
CA GLY A 21 3.23 -31.12 -3.79
C GLY A 21 3.64 -29.78 -3.16
N TYR A 22 2.70 -29.07 -2.55
CA TYR A 22 2.91 -27.78 -1.90
C TYR A 22 2.75 -27.88 -0.38
N LYS A 23 3.23 -26.87 0.33
CA LYS A 23 2.99 -26.69 1.77
C LYS A 23 2.86 -25.22 2.13
N GLU A 24 2.26 -24.95 3.28
CA GLU A 24 2.25 -23.62 3.85
C GLU A 24 3.58 -23.37 4.58
N PRO A 25 4.34 -22.31 4.23
CA PRO A 25 5.54 -21.96 4.98
C PRO A 25 5.17 -21.31 6.30
N SER A 26 6.07 -21.40 7.31
CA SER A 26 5.94 -20.63 8.54
C SER A 26 5.82 -19.13 8.25
N GLU A 27 5.16 -18.40 9.15
CA GLU A 27 5.09 -16.93 9.14
C GLU A 27 4.44 -16.30 7.91
N THR A 28 3.62 -17.04 7.16
CA THR A 28 2.87 -16.45 6.04
C THR A 28 1.54 -15.83 6.49
N ARG A 29 0.87 -16.43 7.49
CA ARG A 29 -0.42 -15.93 7.96
C ARG A 29 -0.25 -14.64 8.75
N GLY A 30 -1.08 -13.63 8.42
CA GLY A 30 -1.00 -12.28 9.01
C GLY A 30 -0.06 -11.34 8.26
N GLU A 31 0.72 -11.82 7.28
CA GLU A 31 1.43 -10.96 6.33
C GLU A 31 0.50 -10.35 5.28
N SER A 32 1.04 -9.44 4.45
CA SER A 32 0.28 -8.80 3.39
C SER A 32 -0.09 -9.75 2.25
N ALA A 33 0.73 -10.76 1.98
CA ALA A 33 0.48 -11.79 0.98
C ALA A 33 0.57 -13.18 1.61
N TYR A 34 -0.24 -14.11 1.12
CA TYR A 34 -0.19 -15.52 1.48
C TYR A 34 0.82 -16.25 0.59
N LEU A 35 1.69 -17.05 1.21
CA LEU A 35 2.71 -17.82 0.51
C LEU A 35 2.35 -19.32 0.45
N ILE A 36 2.67 -19.92 -0.68
CA ILE A 36 2.62 -21.36 -0.92
C ILE A 36 4.03 -21.83 -1.28
N GLU A 37 4.57 -22.78 -0.53
CA GLU A 37 5.92 -23.29 -0.74
C GLU A 37 5.94 -24.47 -1.71
N ALA A 38 6.67 -24.31 -2.82
CA ALA A 38 7.08 -25.38 -3.73
C ALA A 38 8.51 -25.87 -3.41
N ASN A 39 9.03 -26.84 -4.15
CA ASN A 39 10.37 -27.37 -3.92
C ASN A 39 11.47 -26.32 -4.08
N ASP A 40 11.44 -25.53 -5.14
CA ASP A 40 12.48 -24.56 -5.55
C ASP A 40 12.10 -23.09 -5.46
N HIS A 41 10.82 -22.79 -5.16
CA HIS A 41 10.31 -21.42 -5.10
C HIS A 41 9.15 -21.29 -4.12
N PHE A 42 8.67 -20.05 -3.90
CA PHE A 42 7.36 -19.78 -3.32
C PHE A 42 6.46 -19.15 -4.35
N LEU A 43 5.17 -19.49 -4.33
CA LEU A 43 4.11 -18.73 -4.94
C LEU A 43 3.55 -17.76 -3.90
N ALA A 44 3.19 -16.58 -4.31
CA ALA A 44 2.51 -15.59 -3.47
C ALA A 44 1.15 -15.25 -4.07
N HIS A 45 0.15 -15.06 -3.22
CA HIS A 45 -1.20 -14.67 -3.59
C HIS A 45 -1.69 -13.55 -2.69
N VAL A 46 -2.35 -12.56 -3.30
CA VAL A 46 -2.98 -11.45 -2.59
C VAL A 46 -4.31 -11.08 -3.25
N GLU A 47 -5.26 -10.65 -2.45
CA GLU A 47 -6.54 -10.05 -2.86
C GLU A 47 -6.70 -8.73 -2.13
N GLU A 48 -6.91 -7.63 -2.88
CA GLU A 48 -7.05 -6.30 -2.31
C GLU A 48 -8.12 -5.48 -3.04
N GLY A 49 -8.75 -4.57 -2.30
CA GLY A 49 -9.71 -3.60 -2.83
C GLY A 49 -9.16 -2.18 -2.83
N LEU A 50 -9.55 -1.40 -3.83
CA LEU A 50 -9.18 0.01 -3.95
C LEU A 50 -9.69 0.86 -2.76
N GLY A 51 -10.78 0.47 -2.13
CA GLY A 51 -11.48 1.29 -1.15
C GLY A 51 -12.37 2.34 -1.82
N THR A 52 -12.33 3.59 -1.33
CA THR A 52 -13.29 4.64 -1.73
C THR A 52 -12.68 5.80 -2.53
N LYS A 53 -11.48 5.63 -3.09
CA LYS A 53 -10.80 6.71 -3.84
C LYS A 53 -11.54 7.07 -5.14
N ASN A 54 -12.17 6.10 -5.78
CA ASN A 54 -13.02 6.32 -6.95
C ASN A 54 -14.20 7.27 -6.68
N LEU A 55 -14.75 7.28 -5.45
CA LEU A 55 -15.81 8.23 -5.09
C LEU A 55 -15.32 9.70 -5.11
N VAL A 56 -14.03 9.92 -4.82
CA VAL A 56 -13.41 11.25 -5.00
C VAL A 56 -13.30 11.57 -6.47
N ALA A 57 -12.88 10.60 -7.30
CA ALA A 57 -12.79 10.78 -8.76
C ALA A 57 -14.15 11.10 -9.38
N ASP A 58 -15.22 10.40 -8.98
CA ASP A 58 -16.58 10.66 -9.43
C ASP A 58 -17.04 12.09 -9.12
N LEU A 59 -16.77 12.56 -7.90
CA LEU A 59 -17.18 13.91 -7.47
C LEU A 59 -16.33 15.00 -8.14
N VAL A 60 -15.03 14.79 -8.31
CA VAL A 60 -14.15 15.73 -9.02
C VAL A 60 -14.52 15.79 -10.51
N GLU A 61 -14.80 14.66 -11.15
CA GLU A 61 -15.27 14.63 -12.56
C GLU A 61 -16.59 15.39 -12.71
N LYS A 62 -17.55 15.17 -11.81
CA LYS A 62 -18.82 15.91 -11.80
C LYS A 62 -18.63 17.41 -11.62
N GLN A 63 -17.68 17.84 -10.80
CA GLN A 63 -17.41 19.24 -10.50
C GLN A 63 -16.63 19.95 -11.60
N THR A 64 -15.67 19.26 -12.24
CA THR A 64 -14.67 19.87 -13.13
C THR A 64 -14.73 19.42 -14.58
N GLY A 65 -15.45 18.33 -14.87
CA GLY A 65 -15.43 17.63 -16.16
C GLY A 65 -14.16 16.83 -16.44
N LYS A 66 -13.19 16.83 -15.51
CA LYS A 66 -11.90 16.13 -15.67
C LYS A 66 -11.96 14.74 -15.04
N SER A 67 -11.74 13.71 -15.86
CA SER A 67 -11.66 12.34 -15.36
C SER A 67 -10.28 12.02 -14.80
N PHE A 68 -10.26 11.27 -13.68
CA PHE A 68 -9.07 10.73 -13.02
C PHE A 68 -9.07 9.20 -12.99
N TYR A 69 -9.87 8.57 -13.83
CA TYR A 69 -9.98 7.11 -13.83
C TYR A 69 -8.73 6.39 -14.35
N ARG A 70 -7.81 7.10 -15.03
CA ARG A 70 -6.48 6.55 -15.33
C ARG A 70 -5.68 6.35 -14.03
N GLU A 71 -5.66 7.35 -13.15
CA GLU A 71 -5.02 7.30 -11.84
C GLU A 71 -5.66 6.22 -10.96
N ILE A 72 -6.98 6.11 -10.96
CA ILE A 72 -7.75 5.07 -10.26
C ILE A 72 -7.37 3.66 -10.76
N GLY A 73 -7.16 3.47 -12.06
CA GLY A 73 -6.68 2.20 -12.62
C GLY A 73 -5.28 1.83 -12.11
N VAL A 74 -4.35 2.80 -12.09
CA VAL A 74 -3.00 2.62 -11.50
C VAL A 74 -3.09 2.30 -10.01
N ASP A 75 -3.93 3.03 -9.26
CA ASP A 75 -4.13 2.83 -7.82
C ASP A 75 -4.63 1.42 -7.50
N THR A 76 -5.54 0.89 -8.30
CA THR A 76 -6.07 -0.46 -8.12
C THR A 76 -4.96 -1.51 -8.20
N VAL A 77 -4.09 -1.40 -9.23
CA VAL A 77 -2.92 -2.29 -9.34
C VAL A 77 -1.93 -2.07 -8.21
N ALA A 78 -1.62 -0.80 -7.88
CA ALA A 78 -0.67 -0.44 -6.83
C ALA A 78 -1.05 -1.04 -5.47
N THR A 79 -2.33 -0.98 -5.09
CA THR A 79 -2.84 -1.56 -3.84
C THR A 79 -2.54 -3.06 -3.76
N ILE A 80 -2.73 -3.79 -4.87
CA ILE A 80 -2.53 -5.23 -4.96
C ILE A 80 -1.03 -5.59 -4.93
N VAL A 81 -0.25 -5.02 -5.85
CA VAL A 81 1.13 -5.47 -6.06
C VAL A 81 2.10 -4.95 -4.99
N ASN A 82 1.82 -3.81 -4.36
CA ASN A 82 2.63 -3.32 -3.25
C ASN A 82 2.53 -4.21 -2.01
N ASP A 83 1.37 -4.80 -1.75
CA ASP A 83 1.21 -5.79 -0.69
C ASP A 83 1.88 -7.12 -1.07
N LEU A 84 1.76 -7.54 -2.35
CA LEU A 84 2.42 -8.74 -2.85
C LEU A 84 3.95 -8.67 -2.71
N VAL A 85 4.56 -7.53 -3.07
CA VAL A 85 6.02 -7.38 -3.08
C VAL A 85 6.63 -7.32 -1.68
N THR A 86 5.83 -7.08 -0.63
CA THR A 86 6.34 -7.04 0.75
C THR A 86 6.96 -8.36 1.21
N CYS A 87 6.56 -9.48 0.65
CA CYS A 87 7.15 -10.79 0.94
C CYS A 87 8.33 -11.15 0.00
N GLY A 88 8.73 -10.24 -0.91
CA GLY A 88 9.79 -10.46 -1.90
C GLY A 88 9.30 -11.09 -3.21
N ALA A 89 7.99 -11.24 -3.39
CA ALA A 89 7.44 -11.84 -4.61
C ALA A 89 7.47 -10.85 -5.78
N LYS A 90 7.90 -11.35 -6.94
CA LYS A 90 7.77 -10.64 -8.22
C LYS A 90 6.37 -10.94 -8.78
N PRO A 91 5.53 -9.94 -9.04
CA PRO A 91 4.22 -10.14 -9.64
C PRO A 91 4.34 -10.84 -10.99
N ILE A 92 3.43 -11.75 -11.28
CA ILE A 92 3.34 -12.46 -12.57
C ILE A 92 2.08 -12.05 -13.31
N SER A 93 0.94 -12.11 -12.61
CA SER A 93 -0.37 -11.81 -13.19
C SER A 93 -1.23 -11.07 -12.19
N VAL A 94 -1.99 -10.10 -12.69
CA VAL A 94 -3.00 -9.35 -11.93
C VAL A 94 -4.36 -9.56 -12.58
N ALA A 95 -5.39 -9.79 -11.78
CA ALA A 95 -6.78 -9.85 -12.21
C ALA A 95 -7.56 -8.66 -11.65
N MET A 96 -8.48 -8.10 -12.44
CA MET A 96 -9.32 -6.96 -12.05
C MET A 96 -10.73 -7.42 -11.70
N HIS A 97 -11.29 -6.93 -10.61
CA HIS A 97 -12.72 -6.98 -10.33
C HIS A 97 -13.28 -5.56 -10.41
N ALA A 98 -14.21 -5.33 -11.35
CA ALA A 98 -14.80 -4.02 -11.64
C ALA A 98 -16.32 -4.11 -11.62
N ALA A 99 -16.93 -3.99 -10.43
CA ALA A 99 -18.37 -4.14 -10.24
C ALA A 99 -19.09 -2.78 -10.28
N VAL A 100 -20.12 -2.66 -11.10
CA VAL A 100 -20.95 -1.47 -11.23
C VAL A 100 -22.39 -1.73 -10.77
N GLY A 101 -23.09 -0.68 -10.32
CA GLY A 101 -24.52 -0.77 -10.00
C GLY A 101 -25.43 -0.73 -11.22
N ASP A 102 -24.99 -0.07 -12.30
CA ASP A 102 -25.65 -0.01 -13.59
C ASP A 102 -24.63 -0.13 -14.73
N SER A 103 -24.91 -0.96 -15.73
CA SER A 103 -24.04 -1.15 -16.90
C SER A 103 -23.80 0.12 -17.72
N ASN A 104 -24.69 1.10 -17.64
CA ASN A 104 -24.51 2.42 -18.25
C ASN A 104 -23.28 3.16 -17.73
N TRP A 105 -22.74 2.77 -16.58
CA TRP A 105 -21.48 3.31 -16.09
C TRP A 105 -20.34 3.14 -17.11
N PHE A 106 -20.30 2.01 -17.81
CA PHE A 106 -19.32 1.71 -18.86
C PHE A 106 -19.57 2.47 -20.18
N SER A 107 -20.75 3.06 -20.38
CA SER A 107 -21.08 3.80 -21.59
C SER A 107 -20.38 5.16 -21.70
N ASN A 108 -19.81 5.67 -20.61
CA ASN A 108 -18.89 6.81 -20.68
C ASN A 108 -17.52 6.33 -21.17
N GLU A 109 -17.31 6.37 -22.49
CA GLU A 109 -16.11 5.85 -23.16
C GLU A 109 -14.82 6.49 -22.65
N VAL A 110 -14.82 7.79 -22.33
CA VAL A 110 -13.63 8.50 -21.81
C VAL A 110 -13.24 7.94 -20.45
N ARG A 111 -14.19 7.78 -19.53
CA ARG A 111 -13.97 7.25 -18.20
C ARG A 111 -13.57 5.79 -18.24
N ALA A 112 -14.30 4.96 -18.97
CA ALA A 112 -14.05 3.54 -19.09
C ALA A 112 -12.67 3.24 -19.72
N SER A 113 -12.34 3.91 -20.83
CA SER A 113 -11.03 3.75 -21.47
C SER A 113 -9.88 4.27 -20.61
N SER A 114 -10.10 5.36 -19.85
CA SER A 114 -9.11 5.87 -18.89
C SER A 114 -8.81 4.84 -17.80
N LEU A 115 -9.84 4.22 -17.20
CA LEU A 115 -9.68 3.16 -16.22
C LEU A 115 -8.87 1.98 -16.76
N VAL A 116 -9.27 1.48 -17.94
CA VAL A 116 -8.60 0.33 -18.60
C VAL A 116 -7.14 0.65 -18.91
N ASN A 117 -6.85 1.83 -19.46
CA ASN A 117 -5.49 2.27 -19.76
C ASN A 117 -4.64 2.44 -18.49
N GLY A 118 -5.22 2.99 -17.43
CA GLY A 118 -4.55 3.13 -16.13
C GLY A 118 -4.23 1.79 -15.49
N PHE A 119 -5.16 0.83 -15.52
CA PHE A 119 -4.92 -0.52 -15.01
C PHE A 119 -3.81 -1.23 -15.80
N ALA A 120 -3.84 -1.15 -17.13
CA ALA A 120 -2.79 -1.69 -17.99
C ALA A 120 -1.42 -1.02 -17.73
N GLU A 121 -1.39 0.29 -17.50
CA GLU A 121 -0.18 1.02 -17.10
C GLU A 121 0.36 0.53 -15.76
N GLY A 122 -0.51 0.38 -14.75
CA GLY A 122 -0.14 -0.18 -13.45
C GLY A 122 0.48 -1.57 -13.59
N CYS A 123 -0.12 -2.45 -14.39
CA CYS A 123 0.43 -3.77 -14.69
C CYS A 123 1.81 -3.71 -15.34
N ARG A 124 2.03 -2.80 -16.32
CA ARG A 124 3.35 -2.59 -16.93
C ARG A 124 4.39 -2.12 -15.91
N LYS A 125 4.04 -1.16 -15.05
CA LYS A 125 4.92 -0.67 -13.96
C LYS A 125 5.27 -1.77 -12.96
N ALA A 126 4.32 -2.69 -12.70
CA ALA A 126 4.53 -3.85 -11.83
C ALA A 126 5.30 -5.00 -12.51
N GLY A 127 5.51 -4.95 -13.83
CA GLY A 127 6.11 -6.05 -14.60
C GLY A 127 5.23 -7.30 -14.65
N ALA A 128 3.90 -7.14 -14.54
CA ALA A 128 2.92 -8.23 -14.50
C ALA A 128 1.97 -8.18 -15.71
N VAL A 129 1.50 -9.33 -16.15
CA VAL A 129 0.44 -9.39 -17.15
C VAL A 129 -0.93 -9.10 -16.50
N TRP A 130 -1.80 -8.39 -17.19
CA TRP A 130 -3.21 -8.36 -16.85
C TRP A 130 -3.84 -9.66 -17.37
N GLY A 131 -4.02 -10.65 -16.47
CA GLY A 131 -4.34 -12.03 -16.82
C GLY A 131 -5.84 -12.36 -16.83
N GLY A 132 -6.69 -11.41 -16.44
CA GLY A 132 -8.13 -11.65 -16.40
C GLY A 132 -8.87 -10.71 -15.46
N GLY A 133 -10.11 -11.09 -15.14
CA GLY A 133 -10.95 -10.34 -14.21
C GLY A 133 -12.44 -10.56 -14.46
N GLU A 134 -13.25 -9.81 -13.72
CA GLU A 134 -14.69 -9.80 -13.77
C GLU A 134 -15.24 -8.38 -13.82
N THR A 135 -16.32 -8.17 -14.59
CA THR A 135 -16.99 -6.86 -14.75
C THR A 135 -18.51 -6.98 -14.50
N PRO A 136 -18.94 -7.41 -13.30
CA PRO A 136 -20.34 -7.67 -13.03
C PRO A 136 -21.14 -6.39 -12.85
N THR A 137 -22.43 -6.44 -13.25
CA THR A 137 -23.43 -5.44 -12.89
C THR A 137 -24.18 -5.92 -11.66
N LEU A 138 -23.95 -5.29 -10.52
CA LEU A 138 -24.49 -5.65 -9.20
C LEU A 138 -25.59 -4.66 -8.79
N ARG A 139 -26.70 -4.69 -9.52
CA ARG A 139 -27.84 -3.80 -9.30
C ARG A 139 -28.44 -3.97 -7.88
N GLY A 140 -28.58 -2.87 -7.17
CA GLY A 140 -29.08 -2.86 -5.80
C GLY A 140 -28.03 -3.17 -4.72
N LEU A 141 -26.81 -3.58 -5.09
CA LEU A 141 -25.67 -3.75 -4.18
C LEU A 141 -24.66 -2.62 -4.32
N VAL A 142 -24.40 -2.17 -5.55
CA VAL A 142 -23.53 -1.04 -5.85
C VAL A 142 -24.37 0.13 -6.29
N ASP A 143 -24.01 1.36 -5.90
CA ASP A 143 -24.66 2.59 -6.37
C ASP A 143 -24.53 2.69 -7.89
N PRO A 144 -25.60 3.03 -8.64
CA PRO A 144 -25.58 3.07 -10.10
C PRO A 144 -24.57 4.06 -10.71
N ASN A 145 -24.13 5.05 -9.95
CA ASN A 145 -23.25 6.11 -10.42
C ASN A 145 -21.77 5.85 -10.15
N THR A 146 -21.41 4.74 -9.52
CA THR A 146 -20.03 4.45 -9.16
C THR A 146 -19.63 3.01 -9.47
N ILE A 147 -18.39 2.68 -9.22
CA ILE A 147 -17.78 1.38 -9.44
C ILE A 147 -17.07 0.91 -8.16
N VAL A 148 -17.11 -0.38 -7.88
CA VAL A 148 -16.27 -1.04 -6.88
C VAL A 148 -15.12 -1.71 -7.61
N LEU A 149 -13.89 -1.35 -7.25
CA LEU A 149 -12.66 -1.88 -7.83
C LEU A 149 -11.90 -2.69 -6.79
N ALA A 150 -11.50 -3.87 -7.20
CA ALA A 150 -10.69 -4.81 -6.44
C ALA A 150 -9.86 -5.66 -7.40
N GLY A 151 -9.08 -6.57 -6.87
CA GLY A 151 -8.41 -7.57 -7.70
C GLY A 151 -7.45 -8.42 -6.91
N SER A 152 -6.90 -9.40 -7.60
CA SER A 152 -5.92 -10.33 -7.06
C SER A 152 -4.64 -10.31 -7.87
N ALA A 153 -3.56 -10.77 -7.25
CA ALA A 153 -2.33 -11.06 -7.97
C ALA A 153 -1.71 -12.35 -7.49
N ILE A 154 -1.03 -13.01 -8.43
CA ILE A 154 -0.08 -14.06 -8.13
C ILE A 154 1.33 -13.58 -8.44
N GLY A 155 2.29 -14.01 -7.62
CA GLY A 155 3.70 -13.73 -7.80
C GLY A 155 4.55 -14.94 -7.44
N ARG A 156 5.85 -14.79 -7.68
CA ARG A 156 6.84 -15.85 -7.41
C ARG A 156 8.05 -15.27 -6.68
N ILE A 157 8.55 -16.02 -5.72
CA ILE A 157 9.83 -15.77 -5.07
C ILE A 157 10.79 -16.88 -5.54
N SER A 158 11.80 -16.50 -6.32
CA SER A 158 12.83 -17.43 -6.82
C SER A 158 14.13 -16.63 -7.05
N PRO A 159 15.24 -17.05 -6.43
CA PRO A 159 15.39 -18.16 -5.49
C PRO A 159 14.64 -17.95 -4.16
N LYS A 160 14.48 -19.02 -3.38
CA LYS A 160 13.79 -18.93 -2.06
C LYS A 160 14.46 -17.96 -1.09
N SER A 161 15.76 -17.69 -1.24
CA SER A 161 16.51 -16.72 -0.45
C SER A 161 16.05 -15.26 -0.62
N ASP A 162 15.29 -14.97 -1.68
CA ASP A 162 14.72 -13.64 -1.93
C ASP A 162 13.44 -13.37 -1.11
N ARG A 163 12.97 -14.36 -0.34
CA ARG A 163 11.85 -14.19 0.58
C ARG A 163 12.18 -13.17 1.67
N ILE A 164 11.29 -12.20 1.85
CA ILE A 164 11.36 -11.21 2.93
C ILE A 164 10.46 -11.72 4.08
N ILE A 165 11.05 -12.08 5.23
CA ILE A 165 10.37 -12.80 6.32
C ILE A 165 10.40 -12.08 7.67
N GLY A 166 10.91 -10.85 7.73
CA GLY A 166 10.99 -10.13 8.99
C GLY A 166 12.19 -10.47 9.87
N ASP A 167 13.34 -10.74 9.27
CA ASP A 167 14.62 -10.94 9.97
C ASP A 167 15.22 -9.60 10.47
N VAL A 168 14.39 -8.82 11.19
CA VAL A 168 14.79 -7.53 11.76
C VAL A 168 15.63 -7.75 13.01
N LYS A 169 16.68 -6.94 13.18
CA LYS A 169 17.60 -6.96 14.32
C LYS A 169 17.78 -5.58 14.92
N SER A 170 18.12 -5.54 16.21
CA SER A 170 18.58 -4.29 16.82
C SER A 170 19.78 -3.74 16.05
N GLY A 171 19.76 -2.46 15.73
CA GLY A 171 20.75 -1.79 14.89
C GLY A 171 20.35 -1.68 13.41
N ASN A 172 19.31 -2.38 12.94
CA ASN A 172 18.88 -2.21 11.55
C ASN A 172 18.50 -0.76 11.25
N ALA A 173 18.87 -0.29 10.07
CA ALA A 173 18.48 1.00 9.53
C ALA A 173 17.07 0.92 8.94
N ILE A 174 16.34 2.02 9.04
CA ILE A 174 15.01 2.20 8.43
C ILE A 174 15.16 3.17 7.27
N ILE A 175 14.88 2.72 6.06
CA ILE A 175 14.87 3.53 4.85
C ILE A 175 13.43 3.77 4.43
N PHE A 176 13.07 5.03 4.25
CA PHE A 176 11.78 5.44 3.72
C PHE A 176 11.85 5.74 2.24
N LEU A 177 10.80 5.35 1.51
CA LEU A 177 10.54 5.74 0.14
C LEU A 177 9.31 6.65 0.11
N ALA A 178 9.42 7.75 -0.64
CA ALA A 178 8.36 8.74 -0.76
C ALA A 178 7.07 8.16 -1.34
N SER A 179 5.93 8.73 -0.94
CA SER A 179 4.63 8.52 -1.57
C SER A 179 4.25 9.70 -2.45
N SER A 180 3.38 9.47 -3.42
CA SER A 180 2.81 10.50 -4.30
C SER A 180 1.71 11.35 -3.64
N GLY A 181 1.18 10.90 -2.50
CA GLY A 181 0.06 11.49 -1.79
C GLY A 181 -0.56 10.52 -0.80
N VAL A 182 -1.86 10.59 -0.57
CA VAL A 182 -2.58 9.67 0.33
C VAL A 182 -2.59 8.22 -0.17
N GLN A 183 -2.29 8.02 -1.44
CA GLN A 183 -2.44 6.75 -2.14
C GLN A 183 -3.90 6.28 -2.06
N THR A 184 -4.17 5.12 -1.45
CA THR A 184 -5.53 4.56 -1.38
C THR A 184 -6.13 4.56 0.03
N ASN A 185 -5.53 5.30 0.98
CA ASN A 185 -5.91 5.23 2.38
C ASN A 185 -6.32 6.60 2.96
N GLY A 186 -7.17 6.58 3.99
CA GLY A 186 -7.66 7.79 4.66
C GLY A 186 -8.72 8.57 3.88
N LEU A 187 -9.24 8.03 2.77
CA LEU A 187 -10.15 8.75 1.86
C LEU A 187 -11.51 9.07 2.50
N THR A 188 -11.98 8.30 3.46
CA THR A 188 -13.21 8.61 4.18
C THR A 188 -13.09 9.95 4.91
N LEU A 189 -12.00 10.16 5.63
CA LEU A 189 -11.71 11.41 6.32
C LEU A 189 -11.50 12.57 5.33
N CYS A 190 -10.78 12.31 4.24
CA CYS A 190 -10.57 13.31 3.19
C CYS A 190 -11.88 13.76 2.52
N ARG A 191 -12.84 12.85 2.33
CA ARG A 191 -14.17 13.16 1.77
C ARG A 191 -14.98 14.02 2.74
N GLN A 192 -15.00 13.65 4.03
CA GLN A 192 -15.66 14.47 5.06
C GLN A 192 -15.08 15.88 5.13
N LEU A 193 -13.74 16.01 5.01
CA LEU A 193 -13.12 17.32 4.94
C LEU A 193 -13.60 18.11 3.72
N ALA A 194 -13.67 17.50 2.53
CA ALA A 194 -14.14 18.20 1.33
C ALA A 194 -15.56 18.77 1.49
N GLU A 195 -16.45 18.06 2.20
CA GLU A 195 -17.82 18.50 2.49
C GLU A 195 -17.86 19.78 3.35
N SER A 196 -16.84 20.03 4.17
CA SER A 196 -16.72 21.22 5.01
C SER A 196 -16.03 22.41 4.35
N LEU A 197 -15.38 22.20 3.21
CA LEU A 197 -14.64 23.25 2.50
C LEU A 197 -15.57 24.05 1.58
N PRO A 198 -15.47 25.40 1.53
CA PRO A 198 -16.35 26.25 0.69
C PRO A 198 -16.33 25.88 -0.80
N GLN A 199 -15.19 25.43 -1.32
CA GLN A 199 -15.02 25.00 -2.73
C GLN A 199 -14.88 23.48 -2.86
N GLY A 200 -15.12 22.71 -1.78
CA GLY A 200 -15.00 21.29 -1.80
C GLY A 200 -13.64 20.81 -2.32
N TYR A 201 -13.64 19.90 -3.28
CA TYR A 201 -12.43 19.40 -3.94
C TYR A 201 -11.70 20.44 -4.80
N GLY A 202 -12.35 21.56 -5.16
CA GLY A 202 -11.75 22.68 -5.90
C GLY A 202 -10.89 23.60 -5.04
N THR A 203 -10.86 23.41 -3.72
CA THR A 203 -10.06 24.23 -2.80
C THR A 203 -8.57 24.07 -3.08
N SER A 204 -7.84 25.20 -3.24
CA SER A 204 -6.39 25.17 -3.43
C SER A 204 -5.67 24.70 -2.15
N ILE A 205 -4.67 23.81 -2.31
CA ILE A 205 -3.83 23.36 -1.19
C ILE A 205 -2.50 24.13 -1.07
N GLY A 206 -2.29 25.15 -1.91
CA GLY A 206 -1.14 26.06 -1.85
C GLY A 206 0.13 25.58 -2.54
N ASP A 207 0.08 24.48 -3.30
CA ASP A 207 1.20 23.97 -4.11
C ASP A 207 0.91 23.97 -5.63
N GLY A 208 -0.10 24.72 -6.04
CA GLY A 208 -0.56 24.82 -7.43
C GLY A 208 -1.65 23.80 -7.81
N ARG A 209 -1.99 22.87 -6.91
CA ARG A 209 -3.04 21.87 -7.12
C ARG A 209 -4.28 22.22 -6.30
N THR A 210 -5.42 21.70 -6.76
CA THR A 210 -6.63 21.61 -5.95
C THR A 210 -6.58 20.41 -5.01
N TYR A 211 -7.43 20.43 -3.98
CA TYR A 211 -7.54 19.33 -3.03
C TYR A 211 -7.89 17.99 -3.72
N GLY A 212 -8.84 18.05 -4.66
CA GLY A 212 -9.22 16.88 -5.47
C GLY A 212 -8.06 16.32 -6.29
N GLU A 213 -7.32 17.16 -7.01
CA GLU A 213 -6.14 16.75 -7.79
C GLU A 213 -5.05 16.13 -6.92
N ALA A 214 -4.82 16.69 -5.74
CA ALA A 214 -3.81 16.17 -4.81
C ALA A 214 -4.23 14.81 -4.21
N LEU A 215 -5.52 14.62 -3.90
CA LEU A 215 -6.04 13.33 -3.44
C LEU A 215 -5.98 12.26 -4.53
N LEU A 216 -6.16 12.64 -5.80
CA LEU A 216 -6.22 11.75 -6.94
C LEU A 216 -4.87 11.50 -7.61
N ALA A 217 -3.76 12.01 -7.06
CA ALA A 217 -2.44 11.61 -7.50
C ALA A 217 -2.30 10.08 -7.47
N ALA A 218 -1.82 9.50 -8.58
CA ALA A 218 -1.67 8.05 -8.70
C ALA A 218 -0.66 7.51 -7.68
N SER A 219 -0.94 6.34 -7.13
CA SER A 219 -0.07 5.67 -6.16
C SER A 219 1.23 5.21 -6.79
N GLU A 220 2.30 5.24 -6.00
CA GLU A 220 3.57 4.62 -6.39
C GLU A 220 3.46 3.09 -6.36
N ILE A 221 4.19 2.42 -7.28
CA ILE A 221 4.29 0.96 -7.37
C ILE A 221 5.73 0.56 -7.05
N TYR A 222 6.01 0.09 -5.83
CA TYR A 222 7.37 -0.14 -5.30
C TYR A 222 8.02 -1.45 -5.76
N VAL A 223 7.42 -2.18 -6.69
CA VAL A 223 7.90 -3.47 -7.21
C VAL A 223 9.32 -3.36 -7.78
N SER A 224 9.61 -2.32 -8.57
CA SER A 224 10.92 -2.12 -9.18
C SER A 224 12.03 -1.92 -8.14
N PHE A 225 11.76 -1.24 -7.03
CA PHE A 225 12.71 -1.08 -5.92
C PHE A 225 13.11 -2.43 -5.30
N VAL A 226 12.12 -3.24 -4.91
CA VAL A 226 12.41 -4.54 -4.30
C VAL A 226 13.12 -5.46 -5.29
N THR A 227 12.70 -5.45 -6.56
CA THR A 227 13.34 -6.22 -7.64
C THR A 227 14.79 -5.79 -7.86
N GLU A 228 15.10 -4.49 -7.82
CA GLU A 228 16.46 -3.98 -7.97
C GLU A 228 17.33 -4.35 -6.76
N CYS A 229 16.78 -4.31 -5.54
CA CYS A 229 17.48 -4.81 -4.36
C CYS A 229 17.84 -6.29 -4.49
N GLN A 230 16.90 -7.14 -4.93
CA GLN A 230 17.15 -8.57 -5.17
C GLN A 230 18.22 -8.79 -6.24
N LYS A 231 18.15 -8.07 -7.35
CA LYS A 231 19.15 -8.13 -8.45
C LYS A 231 20.57 -7.77 -7.96
N ARG A 232 20.68 -6.78 -7.07
CA ARG A 232 21.96 -6.37 -6.45
C ARG A 232 22.34 -7.23 -5.25
N LYS A 233 21.53 -8.23 -4.88
CA LYS A 233 21.71 -9.08 -3.69
C LYS A 233 21.74 -8.26 -2.38
N ILE A 234 21.01 -7.16 -2.33
CA ILE A 234 20.80 -6.36 -1.13
C ILE A 234 19.75 -7.07 -0.28
N LYS A 235 20.12 -7.56 0.90
CA LYS A 235 19.21 -8.22 1.81
C LYS A 235 18.28 -7.18 2.45
N LEU A 236 16.99 -7.26 2.14
CA LEU A 236 15.93 -6.56 2.85
C LEU A 236 15.47 -7.45 4.01
N ASN A 237 15.75 -7.03 5.26
CA ASN A 237 15.37 -7.79 6.45
C ASN A 237 13.86 -7.81 6.67
N TYR A 238 13.19 -6.71 6.33
CA TYR A 238 11.75 -6.56 6.26
C TYR A 238 11.39 -5.37 5.40
N VAL A 239 10.16 -5.32 4.92
CA VAL A 239 9.58 -4.13 4.29
C VAL A 239 8.14 -3.94 4.76
N SER A 240 7.67 -2.71 4.75
CA SER A 240 6.30 -2.37 5.12
C SER A 240 5.71 -1.42 4.10
N HIS A 241 4.59 -1.80 3.48
CA HIS A 241 3.76 -0.90 2.69
C HIS A 241 2.93 -0.04 3.66
N VAL A 242 3.21 1.26 3.71
CA VAL A 242 2.62 2.19 4.68
C VAL A 242 1.23 2.62 4.19
N THR A 243 0.19 2.01 4.75
CA THR A 243 -1.22 2.18 4.37
C THR A 243 -2.07 2.72 5.53
N GLY A 244 -3.32 2.33 5.65
CA GLY A 244 -4.35 2.90 6.53
C GLY A 244 -4.10 2.91 8.05
N HIS A 245 -2.99 2.36 8.53
CA HIS A 245 -2.56 2.49 9.91
C HIS A 245 -1.42 3.50 10.07
N GLY A 246 -1.13 4.25 9.01
CA GLY A 246 -0.06 5.25 9.01
C GLY A 246 1.28 4.66 9.43
N TRP A 247 2.06 5.45 10.14
CA TRP A 247 3.40 5.03 10.60
C TRP A 247 3.39 3.99 11.71
N ARG A 248 2.25 3.70 12.32
CA ARG A 248 2.12 2.56 13.25
C ARG A 248 2.42 1.23 12.53
N LYS A 249 2.19 1.17 11.20
CA LYS A 249 2.47 -0.02 10.39
C LYS A 249 3.97 -0.39 10.34
N LEU A 250 4.86 0.53 10.71
CA LEU A 250 6.30 0.25 10.84
C LEU A 250 6.60 -0.84 11.89
N MET A 251 5.77 -0.96 12.93
CA MET A 251 5.88 -1.99 13.97
C MET A 251 4.98 -3.22 13.70
N ARG A 252 4.76 -3.57 12.42
CA ARG A 252 3.87 -4.69 12.06
C ARG A 252 4.37 -6.05 12.52
N LEU A 253 5.69 -6.26 12.60
CA LEU A 253 6.27 -7.51 13.10
C LEU A 253 5.79 -7.82 14.51
N GLU A 254 5.61 -9.12 14.83
CA GLU A 254 5.22 -9.54 16.18
C GLU A 254 6.31 -9.30 17.19
N GLU A 255 7.57 -9.55 16.79
CA GLU A 255 8.74 -9.32 17.64
C GLU A 255 8.77 -7.89 18.18
N PRO A 256 8.94 -7.71 19.50
CA PRO A 256 8.94 -6.40 20.11
C PRO A 256 10.26 -5.67 19.82
N PHE A 257 10.16 -4.66 18.98
CA PHE A 257 11.20 -3.68 18.69
C PHE A 257 10.70 -2.25 18.90
N VAL A 258 11.63 -1.33 19.14
CA VAL A 258 11.37 0.11 19.06
C VAL A 258 11.94 0.65 17.76
N TYR A 259 11.06 1.27 16.98
CA TYR A 259 11.35 1.87 15.68
C TYR A 259 11.47 3.38 15.85
N THR A 260 12.71 3.88 15.94
CA THR A 260 12.99 5.31 16.15
C THR A 260 13.18 6.02 14.82
N ILE A 261 12.29 6.96 14.51
CA ILE A 261 12.33 7.78 13.30
C ILE A 261 12.94 9.13 13.65
N SER A 262 14.23 9.26 13.41
CA SER A 262 15.03 10.45 13.76
C SER A 262 15.10 11.49 12.66
N ASN A 263 14.91 11.09 11.39
CA ASN A 263 14.93 11.98 10.24
C ASN A 263 13.55 12.02 9.57
N VAL A 264 12.72 12.94 10.06
CA VAL A 264 11.37 13.20 9.54
C VAL A 264 11.43 14.36 8.57
N ARG A 265 11.11 14.12 7.30
CA ARG A 265 10.97 15.21 6.33
C ARG A 265 9.69 15.98 6.54
N GLN A 266 9.65 17.23 6.07
CA GLN A 266 8.42 18.02 6.11
C GLN A 266 7.29 17.28 5.37
N ALA A 267 6.13 17.18 6.01
CA ALA A 267 4.95 16.56 5.41
C ALA A 267 4.58 17.29 4.10
N PRO A 268 4.24 16.57 3.02
CA PRO A 268 3.77 17.17 1.78
C PRO A 268 2.57 18.11 1.97
N ALA A 269 2.40 19.07 1.05
CA ALA A 269 1.38 20.12 1.13
C ALA A 269 -0.03 19.56 1.42
N LEU A 270 -0.40 18.46 0.78
CA LEU A 270 -1.69 17.79 1.00
C LEU A 270 -1.92 17.43 2.47
N PHE A 271 -0.94 16.83 3.14
CA PHE A 271 -1.11 16.42 4.55
C PHE A 271 -1.11 17.62 5.50
N ARG A 272 -0.31 18.65 5.20
CA ARG A 272 -0.37 19.92 5.96
C ARG A 272 -1.74 20.56 5.83
N PHE A 273 -2.29 20.60 4.62
CA PHE A 273 -3.64 21.10 4.35
C PHE A 273 -4.70 20.31 5.13
N ILE A 274 -4.61 18.96 5.13
CA ILE A 274 -5.54 18.10 5.88
C ILE A 274 -5.48 18.40 7.38
N MET A 275 -4.28 18.59 7.95
CA MET A 275 -4.13 18.91 9.37
C MET A 275 -4.58 20.35 9.71
N GLU A 276 -4.39 21.30 8.78
CA GLU A 276 -4.78 22.69 8.98
C GLU A 276 -6.30 22.92 8.89
N LYS A 277 -6.95 22.27 7.91
CA LYS A 277 -8.37 22.48 7.60
C LYS A 277 -9.29 21.42 8.21
N GLY A 278 -8.76 20.25 8.57
CA GLY A 278 -9.54 19.16 9.12
C GLY A 278 -9.44 19.05 10.63
N PRO A 279 -10.36 18.30 11.27
CA PRO A 279 -10.33 18.02 12.70
C PRO A 279 -9.32 16.90 13.02
N VAL A 280 -8.09 16.97 12.49
CA VAL A 280 -7.09 15.91 12.58
C VAL A 280 -5.87 16.42 13.32
N SER A 281 -5.63 15.90 14.50
CA SER A 281 -4.42 16.19 15.27
C SER A 281 -3.18 15.62 14.59
N LEU A 282 -2.00 16.21 14.91
CA LEU A 282 -0.71 15.67 14.45
C LEU A 282 -0.57 14.16 14.74
N ARG A 283 -0.95 13.72 15.95
CA ARG A 283 -0.91 12.32 16.36
C ARG A 283 -1.81 11.46 15.47
N GLU A 284 -3.02 11.90 15.19
CA GLU A 284 -3.99 11.16 14.38
C GLU A 284 -3.56 11.11 12.91
N ALA A 285 -2.98 12.19 12.38
CA ALA A 285 -2.47 12.24 11.01
C ALA A 285 -1.40 11.16 10.78
N TYR A 286 -0.39 11.07 11.64
CA TYR A 286 0.66 10.04 11.56
C TYR A 286 0.16 8.64 11.90
N ALA A 287 -0.94 8.51 12.64
CA ALA A 287 -1.58 7.22 12.93
C ALA A 287 -2.49 6.71 11.79
N THR A 288 -2.90 7.58 10.87
CA THR A 288 -3.90 7.27 9.83
C THR A 288 -3.31 7.33 8.42
N PHE A 289 -2.52 8.38 8.13
CA PHE A 289 -1.96 8.63 6.82
C PHE A 289 -0.50 8.19 6.71
N ASN A 290 -0.05 8.00 5.49
CA ASN A 290 1.35 7.70 5.18
C ASN A 290 2.29 8.91 5.37
N MET A 291 1.77 10.11 5.49
CA MET A 291 2.49 11.38 5.72
C MET A 291 3.67 11.63 4.76
N GLY A 292 3.56 11.15 3.51
CA GLY A 292 4.59 11.27 2.49
C GLY A 292 5.54 10.06 2.39
N VAL A 293 5.27 8.98 3.12
CA VAL A 293 6.07 7.74 3.13
C VAL A 293 5.20 6.57 2.71
N GLY A 294 5.37 6.05 1.50
CA GLY A 294 4.55 4.93 1.01
C GLY A 294 5.15 3.56 1.33
N PHE A 295 6.47 3.47 1.48
CA PHE A 295 7.16 2.20 1.73
C PHE A 295 8.34 2.39 2.69
N ALA A 296 8.58 1.40 3.54
CA ALA A 296 9.70 1.37 4.46
C ALA A 296 10.49 0.06 4.31
N ALA A 297 11.82 0.16 4.21
CA ALA A 297 12.72 -0.99 4.15
C ALA A 297 13.63 -1.02 5.37
N TYR A 298 13.87 -2.22 5.91
CA TYR A 298 14.73 -2.46 7.06
C TYR A 298 15.94 -3.24 6.58
N VAL A 299 17.13 -2.67 6.78
CA VAL A 299 18.37 -3.22 6.25
C VAL A 299 19.50 -3.19 7.30
N ASP A 300 20.53 -3.98 7.08
CA ASP A 300 21.78 -3.82 7.82
C ASP A 300 22.36 -2.43 7.57
N PRO A 301 22.91 -1.73 8.58
CA PRO A 301 23.50 -0.40 8.39
C PRO A 301 24.55 -0.32 7.28
N SER A 302 25.31 -1.39 7.06
CA SER A 302 26.32 -1.46 5.99
C SER A 302 25.73 -1.45 4.57
N LEU A 303 24.42 -1.72 4.43
CA LEU A 303 23.70 -1.76 3.14
C LEU A 303 22.93 -0.47 2.82
N VAL A 304 22.95 0.54 3.72
CA VAL A 304 22.18 1.78 3.56
C VAL A 304 22.45 2.46 2.23
N GLU A 305 23.72 2.74 1.91
CA GLU A 305 24.08 3.44 0.67
C GLU A 305 23.68 2.66 -0.58
N GLN A 306 23.86 1.34 -0.57
CA GLN A 306 23.46 0.48 -1.70
C GLN A 306 21.93 0.47 -1.86
N THR A 307 21.17 0.47 -0.76
CA THR A 307 19.71 0.49 -0.78
C THR A 307 19.18 1.84 -1.29
N LEU A 308 19.78 2.95 -0.86
CA LEU A 308 19.46 4.29 -1.36
C LEU A 308 19.77 4.42 -2.87
N SER A 309 20.91 3.89 -3.31
CA SER A 309 21.25 3.83 -4.74
C SER A 309 20.23 2.99 -5.53
N ALA A 310 19.84 1.82 -5.02
CA ALA A 310 18.82 0.98 -5.66
C ALA A 310 17.46 1.70 -5.78
N ALA A 311 17.05 2.43 -4.75
CA ALA A 311 15.84 3.23 -4.79
C ALA A 311 15.92 4.34 -5.85
N LYS A 312 17.03 5.09 -5.88
CA LYS A 312 17.27 6.16 -6.87
C LYS A 312 17.25 5.63 -8.31
N ASP A 313 17.95 4.52 -8.56
CA ASP A 313 18.01 3.92 -9.90
C ASP A 313 16.69 3.31 -10.36
N SER A 314 15.82 3.00 -9.40
CA SER A 314 14.42 2.59 -9.64
C SER A 314 13.44 3.77 -9.74
N GLY A 315 13.93 5.01 -9.62
CA GLY A 315 13.15 6.24 -9.78
C GLY A 315 12.45 6.74 -8.51
N TYR A 316 12.81 6.21 -7.32
CA TYR A 316 12.19 6.63 -6.06
C TYR A 316 13.08 7.59 -5.28
N ASP A 317 12.44 8.60 -4.69
CA ASP A 317 13.06 9.41 -3.64
C ASP A 317 13.04 8.63 -2.33
N ALA A 318 14.23 8.39 -1.77
CA ALA A 318 14.42 7.61 -0.55
C ALA A 318 15.45 8.25 0.38
N TRP A 319 15.33 7.97 1.68
CA TRP A 319 16.26 8.49 2.69
C TRP A 319 16.38 7.56 3.90
N LEU A 320 17.51 7.67 4.58
CA LEU A 320 17.69 7.06 5.90
C LEU A 320 16.81 7.81 6.90
N ALA A 321 15.79 7.13 7.40
CA ALA A 321 14.78 7.72 8.29
C ALA A 321 15.02 7.47 9.77
N GLY A 322 15.65 6.34 10.11
CA GLY A 322 15.84 5.98 11.51
C GLY A 322 16.46 4.60 11.67
N HIS A 323 16.24 4.02 12.83
CA HIS A 323 16.84 2.73 13.20
C HIS A 323 15.90 1.93 14.11
N VAL A 324 16.22 0.66 14.26
CA VAL A 324 15.51 -0.29 15.13
C VAL A 324 16.36 -0.57 16.36
N THR A 325 15.74 -0.59 17.56
CA THR A 325 16.41 -1.02 18.80
C THR A 325 15.60 -2.10 19.50
N LYS A 326 16.26 -2.90 20.34
CA LYS A 326 15.61 -3.87 21.23
C LYS A 326 15.61 -3.32 22.63
N GLU A 327 14.43 -3.01 23.18
CA GLU A 327 14.22 -2.47 24.53
C GLU A 327 13.37 -3.45 25.36
N GLY A 328 13.95 -4.59 25.74
CA GLY A 328 13.22 -5.66 26.44
C GLY A 328 12.00 -6.14 25.62
N SER A 329 10.82 -6.07 26.22
CA SER A 329 9.54 -6.43 25.58
C SER A 329 8.79 -5.23 24.98
N ARG A 330 9.38 -4.04 24.98
CA ARG A 330 8.73 -2.84 24.43
C ARG A 330 8.60 -2.92 22.90
N LYS A 331 7.44 -2.59 22.40
CA LYS A 331 7.12 -2.46 20.97
C LYS A 331 6.54 -1.08 20.73
N ALA A 332 7.23 -0.24 19.95
CA ALA A 332 6.79 1.14 19.75
C ALA A 332 7.33 1.73 18.44
N VAL A 333 6.65 2.73 17.91
CA VAL A 333 7.19 3.69 16.96
C VAL A 333 7.39 5.02 17.67
N VAL A 334 8.62 5.50 17.70
CA VAL A 334 9.02 6.75 18.38
C VAL A 334 9.48 7.76 17.34
N ILE A 335 8.92 8.97 17.38
CA ILE A 335 9.25 10.08 16.46
C ILE A 335 9.65 11.29 17.30
N PRO A 336 10.93 11.38 17.73
CA PRO A 336 11.37 12.35 18.72
C PRO A 336 11.14 13.80 18.28
N SER A 337 11.42 14.13 17.02
CA SER A 337 11.27 15.49 16.48
C SER A 337 9.83 16.02 16.49
N LEU A 338 8.84 15.10 16.59
CA LEU A 338 7.41 15.45 16.65
C LEU A 338 6.82 15.24 18.05
N GLY A 339 7.59 14.72 19.00
CA GLY A 339 7.09 14.35 20.33
C GLY A 339 6.04 13.23 20.29
N LEU A 340 6.07 12.36 19.27
CA LEU A 340 5.08 11.29 19.10
C LEU A 340 5.65 9.94 19.47
N THR A 341 4.83 9.14 20.16
CA THR A 341 5.09 7.72 20.44
C THR A 341 3.81 6.93 20.27
N TYR A 342 3.89 5.81 19.54
CA TYR A 342 2.82 4.84 19.37
C TYR A 342 3.30 3.51 19.94
N GLU A 343 2.68 3.09 21.06
CA GLU A 343 2.96 1.79 21.66
C GLU A 343 2.28 0.64 20.90
N GLY A 344 2.74 -0.59 21.11
CA GLY A 344 2.36 -1.76 20.33
C GLY A 344 0.88 -2.12 20.36
N ASP A 345 0.16 -1.79 21.44
CA ASP A 345 -1.28 -1.97 21.58
C ASP A 345 -2.11 -1.10 20.62
N THR A 346 -1.52 -0.03 20.09
CA THR A 346 -2.18 0.86 19.13
C THR A 346 -2.27 0.28 17.71
N LEU A 347 -1.65 -0.87 17.43
CA LEU A 347 -1.68 -1.56 16.13
C LEU A 347 -2.18 -3.00 16.30
N GLN A 348 -3.44 -3.24 15.90
CA GLN A 348 -4.08 -4.57 15.95
C GLN A 348 -4.32 -5.10 14.53
N VAL A 349 -3.26 -5.44 13.80
CA VAL A 349 -3.35 -5.90 12.40
C VAL A 349 -3.17 -7.41 12.23
N ARG A 350 -2.78 -8.14 13.27
CA ARG A 350 -2.63 -9.61 13.29
C ARG A 350 -3.61 -10.29 14.24
#